data_94fbde7eb8e761408e3116bdca698431
#
_entry.id   94fbde7eb8e761408e3116bdca698431
#
_cell.length_a   1.000
_cell.length_b   1.000
_cell.length_c   1.000
_cell.angle_alpha   90.00
_cell.angle_beta   90.00
_cell.angle_gamma   90.00
#
_symmetry.space_group_name_H-M   'P 1'
#
loop_
_entity.id
_entity.type
_entity.pdbx_description
1 polymer ?
#
loop_
_entity_poly.entity_id
_entity_poly.type
_entity_poly.pdbx_seq_one_letter_code
_entity_poly.pdbx_strand_id
1 'polypeptide(L)'
;MDENVLVIGGGVAGIQASLDLANRGINVDLVEKAPYIGGVMAQLDKTFPTMNCCICILEPKMIECYRHPKITVHTLSEVTEVEGSKGNFKVQIIERPRFVDISSCTRCGACIEKCPVTVPDEFQAGFESRKAIYIPFPQAVPYAPSIDKGSCLHFGGGSCIVCEEACPTAAIKYEQDPRTVSLNVSSIIVATGFEQYDPKEMGEYGYKRYDNVITPLEFERLVSPYGPTGGELTRPSDGKIAKRIAFVQCVGSRSHREGVGVPYCSGICCMYAAKEAVTIKEKYPDSEVTIFYIDIKAFSRDFQNLINKARDEMGVEYIRGKPGEIRENPLTKDLYIWYEDTDTGEIGRKEVDLAILSAALLPRNENTRLAQVLGVDLDEFGFFKVEDPFLSSLETTRDGIYVCGCCHGPRDISNSVVEASAAAMKATTGIRLTAEGSGG
;
A
#
# COMPACT_ATOMS: atom_id res chain seq x y z
N MET A 1 -33.99 -11.39 -0.70
CA MET A 1 -32.59 -11.83 -0.87
C MET A 1 -31.77 -10.72 -0.26
N ASP A 2 -30.97 -11.02 0.73
CA ASP A 2 -30.11 -10.02 1.37
C ASP A 2 -29.10 -9.52 0.32
N GLU A 3 -29.14 -8.21 0.08
CA GLU A 3 -28.34 -7.57 -0.96
C GLU A 3 -26.95 -7.25 -0.38
N ASN A 4 -26.13 -8.27 -0.21
CA ASN A 4 -24.78 -8.14 0.29
C ASN A 4 -23.79 -8.11 -0.88
N VAL A 5 -22.75 -7.27 -0.77
CA VAL A 5 -21.60 -7.24 -1.69
C VAL A 5 -20.34 -7.54 -0.90
N LEU A 6 -19.50 -8.42 -1.45
CA LEU A 6 -18.18 -8.68 -0.90
C LEU A 6 -17.15 -7.72 -1.50
N VAL A 7 -16.35 -7.09 -0.67
CA VAL A 7 -15.17 -6.31 -1.09
C VAL A 7 -13.92 -6.98 -0.55
N ILE A 8 -12.96 -7.31 -1.42
CA ILE A 8 -11.70 -7.99 -1.07
C ILE A 8 -10.55 -7.00 -1.15
N GLY A 9 -10.01 -6.62 0.02
CA GLY A 9 -8.94 -5.66 0.20
C GLY A 9 -9.41 -4.37 0.85
N GLY A 10 -8.87 -4.08 2.04
CA GLY A 10 -9.19 -2.90 2.87
C GLY A 10 -8.29 -1.69 2.61
N GLY A 11 -7.72 -1.55 1.40
CA GLY A 11 -7.02 -0.35 0.96
C GLY A 11 -7.97 0.79 0.57
N VAL A 12 -7.42 1.92 0.07
CA VAL A 12 -8.23 3.12 -0.27
C VAL A 12 -9.35 2.81 -1.25
N ALA A 13 -9.12 1.95 -2.24
CA ALA A 13 -10.16 1.57 -3.21
C ALA A 13 -11.27 0.73 -2.56
N GLY A 14 -10.91 -0.29 -1.77
CA GLY A 14 -11.90 -1.13 -1.09
C GLY A 14 -12.72 -0.36 -0.04
N ILE A 15 -12.09 0.54 0.71
CA ILE A 15 -12.79 1.43 1.66
C ILE A 15 -13.77 2.32 0.91
N GLN A 16 -13.36 2.95 -0.20
CA GLN A 16 -14.26 3.81 -0.99
C GLN A 16 -15.44 3.01 -1.58
N ALA A 17 -15.16 1.84 -2.20
CA ALA A 17 -16.22 0.98 -2.74
C ALA A 17 -17.21 0.57 -1.65
N SER A 18 -16.71 0.20 -0.46
CA SER A 18 -17.55 -0.19 0.68
C SER A 18 -18.46 0.95 1.17
N LEU A 19 -17.90 2.16 1.28
CA LEU A 19 -18.67 3.34 1.68
C LEU A 19 -19.74 3.71 0.63
N ASP A 20 -19.38 3.68 -0.67
CA ASP A 20 -20.33 4.01 -1.74
C ASP A 20 -21.50 3.02 -1.82
N LEU A 21 -21.25 1.73 -1.59
CA LEU A 21 -22.29 0.71 -1.48
C LEU A 21 -23.17 0.91 -0.25
N ALA A 22 -22.54 1.07 0.91
CA ALA A 22 -23.25 1.19 2.19
C ALA A 22 -24.11 2.45 2.28
N ASN A 23 -23.63 3.58 1.73
CA ASN A 23 -24.40 4.83 1.61
C ASN A 23 -25.64 4.72 0.68
N ARG A 24 -25.71 3.66 -0.13
CA ARG A 24 -26.88 3.30 -0.96
C ARG A 24 -27.78 2.28 -0.31
N GLY A 25 -27.53 1.92 0.94
CA GLY A 25 -28.34 0.98 1.69
C GLY A 25 -27.95 -0.49 1.51
N ILE A 26 -26.86 -0.80 0.81
CA ILE A 26 -26.37 -2.17 0.54
C ILE A 26 -25.47 -2.62 1.69
N ASN A 27 -25.66 -3.85 2.15
CA ASN A 27 -24.74 -4.44 3.14
C ASN A 27 -23.43 -4.86 2.46
N VAL A 28 -22.33 -4.66 3.16
CA VAL A 28 -20.98 -4.95 2.66
C VAL A 28 -20.21 -5.81 3.66
N ASP A 29 -19.61 -6.88 3.15
CA ASP A 29 -18.57 -7.62 3.85
C ASP A 29 -17.22 -7.20 3.27
N LEU A 30 -16.39 -6.47 4.05
CA LEU A 30 -15.05 -6.03 3.67
C LEU A 30 -14.02 -6.99 4.27
N VAL A 31 -13.33 -7.74 3.43
CA VAL A 31 -12.31 -8.73 3.81
C VAL A 31 -10.91 -8.16 3.64
N GLU A 32 -10.11 -8.11 4.71
CA GLU A 32 -8.74 -7.62 4.73
C GLU A 32 -7.80 -8.64 5.40
N LYS A 33 -6.70 -8.95 4.73
CA LYS A 33 -5.69 -9.91 5.21
C LYS A 33 -4.87 -9.37 6.38
N ALA A 34 -4.60 -8.07 6.39
CA ALA A 34 -3.88 -7.40 7.46
C ALA A 34 -4.75 -7.28 8.74
N PRO A 35 -4.14 -7.05 9.91
CA PRO A 35 -4.88 -6.80 11.13
C PRO A 35 -5.59 -5.42 11.18
N TYR A 36 -5.49 -4.62 10.13
CA TYR A 36 -6.05 -3.27 10.00
C TYR A 36 -6.42 -2.97 8.54
N ILE A 37 -7.29 -1.99 8.32
CA ILE A 37 -7.58 -1.43 6.98
C ILE A 37 -6.75 -0.17 6.73
N GLY A 38 -6.68 0.29 5.48
CA GLY A 38 -5.93 1.48 5.05
C GLY A 38 -4.95 1.19 3.90
N GLY A 39 -4.44 -0.04 3.82
CA GLY A 39 -3.50 -0.45 2.77
C GLY A 39 -2.22 0.39 2.72
N VAL A 40 -1.60 0.48 1.56
CA VAL A 40 -0.33 1.21 1.35
C VAL A 40 -0.49 2.72 1.58
N MET A 41 -1.68 3.30 1.33
CA MET A 41 -1.89 4.73 1.57
C MET A 41 -1.64 5.15 3.02
N ALA A 42 -1.84 4.26 3.99
CA ALA A 42 -1.54 4.52 5.40
C ALA A 42 -0.02 4.69 5.68
N GLN A 43 0.84 4.21 4.78
CA GLN A 43 2.29 4.31 4.90
C GLN A 43 2.86 5.55 4.19
N LEU A 44 2.06 6.26 3.39
CA LEU A 44 2.50 7.45 2.65
C LEU A 44 2.34 8.72 3.49
N ASP A 45 3.23 9.69 3.29
CA ASP A 45 3.17 11.00 3.94
C ASP A 45 2.18 11.93 3.23
N LYS A 46 2.42 12.22 1.94
CA LYS A 46 1.60 13.14 1.16
C LYS A 46 1.08 12.53 -0.14
N THR A 47 -0.10 13.01 -0.58
CA THR A 47 -0.66 12.72 -1.90
C THR A 47 -0.07 13.63 -2.97
N PHE A 48 -0.14 13.22 -4.24
CA PHE A 48 0.07 14.09 -5.39
C PHE A 48 -1.23 14.21 -6.23
N PRO A 49 -1.48 15.30 -6.92
CA PRO A 49 -0.65 16.52 -7.01
C PRO A 49 -0.90 17.51 -5.87
N THR A 50 -1.85 17.23 -4.97
CA THR A 50 -2.41 18.17 -3.99
C THR A 50 -1.53 18.41 -2.76
N MET A 51 -0.49 17.60 -2.54
CA MET A 51 0.42 17.67 -1.37
C MET A 51 -0.30 17.56 -0.02
N ASN A 52 -1.48 16.91 0.02
CA ASN A 52 -2.24 16.71 1.25
C ASN A 52 -1.69 15.52 2.04
N CYS A 53 -1.84 15.56 3.36
CA CYS A 53 -1.47 14.48 4.26
C CYS A 53 -2.32 13.23 4.00
N CYS A 54 -1.69 12.11 3.68
CA CYS A 54 -2.37 10.86 3.35
C CYS A 54 -3.21 10.33 4.50
N ILE A 55 -2.63 10.23 5.70
CA ILE A 55 -3.35 9.69 6.85
C ILE A 55 -4.50 10.60 7.30
N CYS A 56 -4.34 11.94 7.15
CA CYS A 56 -5.39 12.90 7.50
C CYS A 56 -6.65 12.76 6.63
N ILE A 57 -6.48 12.30 5.38
CA ILE A 57 -7.59 12.01 4.47
C ILE A 57 -8.14 10.60 4.72
N LEU A 58 -7.26 9.65 4.98
CA LEU A 58 -7.60 8.23 5.06
C LEU A 58 -8.27 7.86 6.38
N GLU A 59 -7.78 8.38 7.52
CA GLU A 59 -8.27 8.04 8.86
C GLU A 59 -9.77 8.25 9.03
N PRO A 60 -10.37 9.42 8.66
CA PRO A 60 -11.81 9.60 8.75
C PRO A 60 -12.59 8.55 7.96
N LYS A 61 -12.11 8.19 6.76
CA LYS A 61 -12.74 7.17 5.90
C LYS A 61 -12.62 5.76 6.50
N MET A 62 -11.48 5.41 7.10
CA MET A 62 -11.31 4.14 7.82
C MET A 62 -12.29 4.04 9.00
N ILE A 63 -12.41 5.11 9.79
CA ILE A 63 -13.32 5.17 10.94
C ILE A 63 -14.79 5.08 10.48
N GLU A 64 -15.17 5.84 9.45
CA GLU A 64 -16.50 5.80 8.85
C GLU A 64 -16.84 4.39 8.36
N CYS A 65 -15.94 3.77 7.59
CA CYS A 65 -16.10 2.42 7.08
C CYS A 65 -16.28 1.39 8.20
N TYR A 66 -15.46 1.45 9.24
CA TYR A 66 -15.51 0.51 10.37
C TYR A 66 -16.76 0.68 11.25
N ARG A 67 -17.29 1.89 11.35
CA ARG A 67 -18.48 2.21 12.18
C ARG A 67 -19.79 2.16 11.43
N HIS A 68 -19.74 2.04 10.11
CA HIS A 68 -20.94 2.08 9.29
C HIS A 68 -21.83 0.86 9.56
N PRO A 69 -23.15 1.04 9.88
CA PRO A 69 -24.02 -0.07 10.30
C PRO A 69 -24.24 -1.14 9.22
N LYS A 70 -23.95 -0.82 7.95
CA LYS A 70 -24.06 -1.74 6.81
C LYS A 70 -22.74 -2.31 6.33
N ILE A 71 -21.63 -2.05 7.03
CA ILE A 71 -20.31 -2.61 6.67
C ILE A 71 -19.83 -3.52 7.80
N THR A 72 -19.56 -4.77 7.47
CA THR A 72 -18.85 -5.69 8.36
C THR A 72 -17.41 -5.81 7.90
N VAL A 73 -16.46 -5.43 8.75
CA VAL A 73 -15.03 -5.49 8.44
C VAL A 73 -14.42 -6.75 9.04
N HIS A 74 -13.94 -7.64 8.18
CA HIS A 74 -13.24 -8.89 8.51
C HIS A 74 -11.74 -8.68 8.32
N THR A 75 -11.02 -8.27 9.37
CA THR A 75 -9.55 -8.18 9.35
C THR A 75 -8.92 -9.55 9.67
N LEU A 76 -7.63 -9.75 9.31
CA LEU A 76 -6.93 -11.02 9.41
C LEU A 76 -7.62 -12.14 8.61
N SER A 77 -8.32 -11.79 7.53
CA SER A 77 -9.23 -12.68 6.82
C SER A 77 -8.88 -12.83 5.36
N GLU A 78 -9.10 -14.01 4.81
CA GLU A 78 -8.88 -14.34 3.40
C GLU A 78 -10.04 -15.14 2.83
N VAL A 79 -10.36 -14.89 1.55
CA VAL A 79 -11.30 -15.70 0.79
C VAL A 79 -10.65 -17.03 0.42
N THR A 80 -11.35 -18.13 0.69
CA THR A 80 -10.85 -19.50 0.45
C THR A 80 -11.62 -20.24 -0.61
N GLU A 81 -12.90 -19.92 -0.83
CA GLU A 81 -13.76 -20.57 -1.79
C GLU A 81 -14.86 -19.63 -2.29
N VAL A 82 -15.22 -19.72 -3.57
CA VAL A 82 -16.32 -18.97 -4.20
C VAL A 82 -17.08 -19.85 -5.15
N GLU A 83 -18.33 -20.16 -4.79
CA GLU A 83 -19.28 -20.91 -5.62
C GLU A 83 -20.42 -20.02 -6.11
N GLY A 84 -21.19 -20.51 -7.12
CA GLY A 84 -22.36 -19.83 -7.62
C GLY A 84 -22.05 -18.85 -8.77
N SER A 85 -22.95 -17.88 -8.95
CA SER A 85 -22.90 -16.90 -10.05
C SER A 85 -23.46 -15.55 -9.59
N LYS A 86 -23.37 -14.54 -10.45
CA LYS A 86 -23.92 -13.20 -10.19
C LYS A 86 -25.32 -13.26 -9.59
N GLY A 87 -25.54 -12.52 -8.53
CA GLY A 87 -26.77 -12.49 -7.75
C GLY A 87 -26.85 -13.56 -6.66
N ASN A 88 -25.99 -14.58 -6.65
CA ASN A 88 -26.04 -15.69 -5.68
C ASN A 88 -24.67 -16.39 -5.53
N PHE A 89 -23.66 -15.65 -5.11
CA PHE A 89 -22.38 -16.24 -4.73
C PHE A 89 -22.42 -16.74 -3.30
N LYS A 90 -21.87 -17.93 -3.06
CA LYS A 90 -21.53 -18.45 -1.74
C LYS A 90 -20.02 -18.34 -1.56
N VAL A 91 -19.59 -17.61 -0.56
CA VAL A 91 -18.17 -17.33 -0.31
C VAL A 91 -17.80 -17.87 1.05
N GLN A 92 -16.67 -18.59 1.11
CA GLN A 92 -16.04 -18.97 2.36
C GLN A 92 -14.86 -18.04 2.62
N ILE A 93 -14.80 -17.48 3.83
CA ILE A 93 -13.63 -16.76 4.31
C ILE A 93 -13.07 -17.47 5.54
N ILE A 94 -11.75 -17.45 5.70
CA ILE A 94 -11.08 -17.86 6.92
C ILE A 94 -10.64 -16.62 7.69
N GLU A 95 -11.12 -16.46 8.90
CA GLU A 95 -10.69 -15.41 9.83
C GLU A 95 -9.64 -15.99 10.76
N ARG A 96 -8.42 -15.45 10.72
CA ARG A 96 -7.34 -15.83 11.62
C ARG A 96 -7.48 -15.08 12.94
N PRO A 97 -7.09 -15.72 14.06
CA PRO A 97 -7.19 -15.10 15.37
C PRO A 97 -6.25 -13.91 15.51
N ARG A 98 -6.76 -12.87 16.13
CA ARG A 98 -5.99 -11.71 16.59
C ARG A 98 -5.28 -11.98 17.91
N PHE A 99 -5.75 -12.98 18.66
CA PHE A 99 -5.36 -13.32 20.02
C PHE A 99 -5.60 -12.20 21.04
N VAL A 100 -6.37 -11.19 20.66
CA VAL A 100 -6.83 -10.09 21.49
C VAL A 100 -8.32 -9.90 21.25
N ASP A 101 -9.12 -9.96 22.31
CA ASP A 101 -10.54 -9.64 22.25
C ASP A 101 -10.70 -8.12 22.19
N ILE A 102 -11.13 -7.62 21.02
CA ILE A 102 -11.31 -6.19 20.75
C ILE A 102 -12.36 -5.57 21.68
N SER A 103 -13.40 -6.35 22.05
CA SER A 103 -14.52 -5.86 22.87
C SER A 103 -14.10 -5.57 24.32
N SER A 104 -13.17 -6.38 24.85
CA SER A 104 -12.63 -6.25 26.19
C SER A 104 -11.38 -5.37 26.28
N CYS A 105 -10.74 -5.08 25.13
CA CYS A 105 -9.48 -4.35 25.09
C CYS A 105 -9.67 -2.84 25.32
N THR A 106 -9.06 -2.30 26.38
CA THR A 106 -9.08 -0.86 26.69
C THR A 106 -8.01 -0.05 25.95
N ARG A 107 -7.17 -0.69 25.13
CA ARG A 107 -6.11 -0.06 24.32
C ARG A 107 -5.04 0.64 25.15
N CYS A 108 -4.81 0.21 26.37
CA CYS A 108 -3.86 0.83 27.32
C CYS A 108 -2.37 0.66 26.96
N GLY A 109 -2.03 -0.26 26.03
CA GLY A 109 -0.65 -0.49 25.61
C GLY A 109 0.22 -1.35 26.53
N ALA A 110 -0.23 -1.70 27.73
CA ALA A 110 0.56 -2.45 28.73
C ALA A 110 1.13 -3.77 28.19
N CYS A 111 0.35 -4.51 27.38
CA CYS A 111 0.78 -5.75 26.76
C CYS A 111 1.92 -5.54 25.75
N ILE A 112 1.91 -4.43 25.02
CA ILE A 112 2.96 -4.07 24.05
C ILE A 112 4.25 -3.70 24.80
N GLU A 113 4.16 -2.83 25.82
CA GLU A 113 5.29 -2.38 26.62
C GLU A 113 6.03 -3.56 27.29
N LYS A 114 5.29 -4.52 27.85
CA LYS A 114 5.86 -5.64 28.58
C LYS A 114 6.37 -6.78 27.67
N CYS A 115 6.02 -6.80 26.40
CA CYS A 115 6.43 -7.88 25.50
C CYS A 115 7.96 -7.93 25.36
N PRO A 116 8.61 -9.08 25.62
CA PRO A 116 10.07 -9.21 25.55
C PRO A 116 10.60 -9.33 24.11
N VAL A 117 9.73 -9.71 23.16
CA VAL A 117 10.11 -9.93 21.75
C VAL A 117 10.22 -8.60 21.01
N THR A 118 11.26 -8.49 20.19
CA THR A 118 11.48 -7.35 19.30
C THR A 118 11.83 -7.89 17.90
N VAL A 119 11.10 -7.44 16.88
CA VAL A 119 11.28 -7.81 15.46
C VAL A 119 11.25 -6.56 14.60
N PRO A 120 11.79 -6.59 13.37
CA PRO A 120 11.65 -5.46 12.44
C PRO A 120 10.18 -5.08 12.24
N ASP A 121 9.91 -3.79 12.15
CA ASP A 121 8.57 -3.26 11.87
C ASP A 121 8.36 -3.12 10.36
N GLU A 122 7.52 -3.97 9.79
CA GLU A 122 7.20 -3.98 8.37
C GLU A 122 6.43 -2.72 7.94
N PHE A 123 5.62 -2.14 8.84
CA PHE A 123 4.92 -0.89 8.56
C PHE A 123 5.91 0.28 8.39
N GLN A 124 6.99 0.28 9.17
CA GLN A 124 8.08 1.25 9.09
C GLN A 124 9.19 0.83 8.10
N ALA A 125 8.87 -0.08 7.17
CA ALA A 125 9.81 -0.59 6.17
C ALA A 125 11.11 -1.17 6.76
N GLY A 126 11.07 -1.62 8.01
CA GLY A 126 12.19 -2.22 8.73
C GLY A 126 13.16 -1.22 9.36
N PHE A 127 12.92 0.10 9.30
CA PHE A 127 13.75 1.12 9.96
C PHE A 127 13.54 1.20 11.47
N GLU A 128 12.45 0.65 11.97
CA GLU A 128 12.17 0.50 13.39
C GLU A 128 11.92 -0.96 13.74
N SER A 129 11.81 -1.20 15.04
CA SER A 129 11.43 -2.50 15.58
C SER A 129 10.08 -2.41 16.27
N ARG A 130 9.26 -3.45 16.12
CA ARG A 130 8.00 -3.63 16.84
C ARG A 130 8.06 -4.83 17.77
N LYS A 131 7.09 -4.93 18.65
CA LYS A 131 6.88 -6.09 19.52
C LYS A 131 6.11 -7.20 18.78
N ALA A 132 6.16 -8.45 19.30
CA ALA A 132 5.33 -9.52 18.76
C ALA A 132 3.83 -9.26 18.97
N ILE A 133 3.44 -8.55 20.02
CA ILE A 133 2.10 -7.96 20.17
C ILE A 133 2.21 -6.47 19.86
N TYR A 134 1.43 -5.97 18.91
CA TYR A 134 1.62 -4.63 18.34
C TYR A 134 0.35 -4.02 17.80
N ILE A 135 0.34 -2.70 17.68
CA ILE A 135 -0.57 -1.89 16.86
C ILE A 135 0.29 -1.33 15.74
N PRO A 136 -0.06 -1.52 14.45
CA PRO A 136 0.85 -1.21 13.35
C PRO A 136 1.14 0.29 13.18
N PHE A 137 0.17 1.17 13.50
CA PHE A 137 0.35 2.63 13.47
C PHE A 137 -0.73 3.30 14.34
N PRO A 138 -0.52 4.56 14.79
CA PRO A 138 -1.41 5.21 15.76
C PRO A 138 -2.88 5.35 15.32
N GLN A 139 -3.14 5.44 14.02
CA GLN A 139 -4.49 5.58 13.45
C GLN A 139 -5.07 4.26 12.94
N ALA A 140 -4.49 3.11 13.31
CA ALA A 140 -4.95 1.80 12.83
C ALA A 140 -6.43 1.55 13.16
N VAL A 141 -7.15 0.97 12.21
CA VAL A 141 -8.57 0.58 12.37
C VAL A 141 -8.72 -0.89 11.98
N PRO A 142 -9.21 -1.75 12.90
CA PRO A 142 -9.56 -1.46 14.30
C PRO A 142 -8.35 -1.07 15.16
N TYR A 143 -8.52 -0.12 16.06
CA TYR A 143 -7.46 0.27 17.00
C TYR A 143 -7.37 -0.73 18.15
N ALA A 144 -6.74 -1.86 17.90
CA ALA A 144 -6.51 -2.91 18.88
C ALA A 144 -5.21 -3.66 18.54
N PRO A 145 -4.46 -4.13 19.55
CA PRO A 145 -3.27 -4.95 19.30
C PRO A 145 -3.61 -6.26 18.57
N SER A 146 -2.63 -6.79 17.87
CA SER A 146 -2.63 -8.13 17.31
C SER A 146 -1.35 -8.83 17.71
N ILE A 147 -1.39 -10.16 17.93
CA ILE A 147 -0.19 -10.94 18.19
C ILE A 147 0.28 -11.57 16.87
N ASP A 148 1.51 -11.29 16.51
CA ASP A 148 2.21 -11.98 15.44
C ASP A 148 2.63 -13.36 15.94
N LYS A 149 1.87 -14.38 15.54
CA LYS A 149 2.08 -15.77 15.95
C LYS A 149 3.48 -16.27 15.59
N GLY A 150 4.03 -15.81 14.46
CA GLY A 150 5.32 -16.27 13.95
C GLY A 150 6.51 -15.83 14.80
N SER A 151 6.41 -14.67 15.45
CA SER A 151 7.47 -14.11 16.29
C SER A 151 7.20 -14.28 17.80
N CYS A 152 5.98 -14.65 18.21
CA CYS A 152 5.60 -14.74 19.61
C CYS A 152 6.18 -15.98 20.31
N LEU A 153 6.87 -15.78 21.44
CA LEU A 153 7.47 -16.87 22.23
C LEU A 153 6.42 -17.86 22.78
N HIS A 154 5.19 -17.41 23.05
CA HIS A 154 4.12 -18.31 23.50
C HIS A 154 3.84 -19.39 22.46
N PHE A 155 3.70 -19.01 21.18
CA PHE A 155 3.41 -19.92 20.09
C PHE A 155 4.65 -20.65 19.54
N GLY A 156 5.86 -20.16 19.86
CA GLY A 156 7.13 -20.81 19.51
C GLY A 156 7.51 -21.99 20.40
N GLY A 157 6.60 -22.51 21.22
CA GLY A 157 6.85 -23.62 22.16
C GLY A 157 7.34 -23.17 23.54
N GLY A 158 7.34 -21.87 23.83
CA GLY A 158 7.62 -21.30 25.14
C GLY A 158 6.35 -21.17 25.99
N SER A 159 6.52 -20.92 27.30
CA SER A 159 5.42 -20.67 28.25
C SER A 159 5.23 -19.15 28.53
N CYS A 160 5.56 -18.29 27.58
CA CYS A 160 5.48 -16.85 27.76
C CYS A 160 4.03 -16.38 27.82
N ILE A 161 3.61 -15.80 28.94
CA ILE A 161 2.26 -15.23 29.18
C ILE A 161 2.34 -13.75 29.63
N VAL A 162 3.48 -13.09 29.44
CA VAL A 162 3.75 -11.74 29.94
C VAL A 162 2.70 -10.71 29.51
N CYS A 163 2.24 -10.73 28.26
CA CYS A 163 1.20 -9.82 27.78
C CYS A 163 -0.19 -10.12 28.36
N GLU A 164 -0.49 -11.38 28.71
CA GLU A 164 -1.72 -11.78 29.39
C GLU A 164 -1.71 -11.29 30.85
N GLU A 165 -0.62 -11.52 31.60
CA GLU A 165 -0.44 -11.02 32.97
C GLU A 165 -0.48 -9.50 33.05
N ALA A 166 0.03 -8.79 32.02
CA ALA A 166 0.00 -7.34 31.96
C ALA A 166 -1.36 -6.76 31.58
N CYS A 167 -2.32 -7.58 31.13
CA CYS A 167 -3.59 -7.10 30.60
C CYS A 167 -4.63 -6.89 31.72
N PRO A 168 -5.02 -5.64 32.06
CA PRO A 168 -5.94 -5.38 33.17
C PRO A 168 -7.37 -5.89 32.92
N THR A 169 -7.74 -6.16 31.66
CA THR A 169 -9.09 -6.58 31.28
C THR A 169 -9.13 -8.04 30.78
N ALA A 170 -8.04 -8.79 30.91
CA ALA A 170 -7.91 -10.16 30.42
C ALA A 170 -8.33 -10.31 28.94
N ALA A 171 -7.99 -9.32 28.10
CA ALA A 171 -8.33 -9.32 26.68
C ALA A 171 -7.46 -10.25 25.83
N ILE A 172 -6.34 -10.75 26.34
CA ILE A 172 -5.47 -11.71 25.63
C ILE A 172 -6.10 -13.09 25.66
N LYS A 173 -6.20 -13.74 24.48
CA LYS A 173 -6.86 -15.03 24.27
C LYS A 173 -6.03 -15.91 23.34
N TYR A 174 -5.07 -16.65 23.88
CA TYR A 174 -4.19 -17.51 23.09
C TYR A 174 -4.90 -18.72 22.46
N GLU A 175 -6.02 -19.17 23.08
CA GLU A 175 -6.82 -20.32 22.65
C GLU A 175 -7.70 -20.05 21.41
N GLN A 176 -7.64 -18.85 20.84
CA GLN A 176 -8.42 -18.54 19.65
C GLN A 176 -7.96 -19.38 18.47
N ASP A 177 -8.90 -20.05 17.81
CA ASP A 177 -8.69 -20.78 16.58
C ASP A 177 -9.18 -20.00 15.36
N PRO A 178 -8.61 -20.24 14.17
CA PRO A 178 -9.17 -19.75 12.92
C PRO A 178 -10.60 -20.24 12.75
N ARG A 179 -11.49 -19.37 12.27
CA ARG A 179 -12.88 -19.74 11.99
C ARG A 179 -13.21 -19.55 10.52
N THR A 180 -14.00 -20.45 9.97
CA THR A 180 -14.59 -20.30 8.64
C THR A 180 -15.93 -19.60 8.75
N VAL A 181 -16.13 -18.55 7.96
CA VAL A 181 -17.39 -17.81 7.86
C VAL A 181 -17.93 -17.96 6.45
N SER A 182 -19.22 -18.31 6.35
CA SER A 182 -19.93 -18.43 5.08
C SER A 182 -20.72 -17.16 4.81
N LEU A 183 -20.50 -16.53 3.66
CA LEU A 183 -21.17 -15.33 3.21
C LEU A 183 -21.99 -15.64 1.96
N ASN A 184 -23.19 -15.06 1.87
CA ASN A 184 -23.98 -15.07 0.64
C ASN A 184 -23.99 -13.64 0.09
N VAL A 185 -23.49 -13.47 -1.13
CA VAL A 185 -23.33 -12.14 -1.73
C VAL A 185 -23.82 -12.13 -3.18
N SER A 186 -24.31 -10.98 -3.61
CA SER A 186 -24.80 -10.79 -4.99
C SER A 186 -23.66 -10.49 -5.98
N SER A 187 -22.60 -9.85 -5.49
CA SER A 187 -21.45 -9.41 -6.30
C SER A 187 -20.17 -9.37 -5.46
N ILE A 188 -19.04 -9.36 -6.15
CA ILE A 188 -17.71 -9.31 -5.54
C ILE A 188 -16.91 -8.17 -6.17
N ILE A 189 -16.22 -7.36 -5.37
CA ILE A 189 -15.27 -6.33 -5.82
C ILE A 189 -13.88 -6.70 -5.31
N VAL A 190 -12.91 -6.83 -6.22
CA VAL A 190 -11.51 -7.09 -5.89
C VAL A 190 -10.73 -5.78 -5.88
N ALA A 191 -10.10 -5.47 -4.75
CA ALA A 191 -9.35 -4.23 -4.50
C ALA A 191 -8.03 -4.52 -3.75
N THR A 192 -7.34 -5.60 -4.09
CA THR A 192 -6.19 -6.15 -3.35
C THR A 192 -4.90 -5.33 -3.48
N GLY A 193 -4.86 -4.35 -4.38
CA GLY A 193 -3.72 -3.45 -4.53
C GLY A 193 -2.55 -4.07 -5.32
N PHE A 194 -1.31 -3.77 -4.90
CA PHE A 194 -0.07 -4.10 -5.62
C PHE A 194 1.06 -4.48 -4.67
N GLU A 195 2.15 -4.96 -5.24
CA GLU A 195 3.45 -5.09 -4.60
C GLU A 195 4.48 -4.20 -5.27
N GLN A 196 5.47 -3.74 -4.52
CA GLN A 196 6.59 -2.98 -5.06
C GLN A 196 7.66 -3.97 -5.57
N TYR A 197 8.22 -3.70 -6.76
CA TYR A 197 9.37 -4.44 -7.28
C TYR A 197 10.54 -4.40 -6.30
N ASP A 198 11.22 -5.53 -6.07
CA ASP A 198 12.42 -5.59 -5.24
C ASP A 198 13.65 -5.14 -6.05
N PRO A 199 14.22 -3.95 -5.79
CA PRO A 199 15.37 -3.47 -6.54
C PRO A 199 16.66 -4.28 -6.36
N LYS A 200 16.70 -5.27 -5.46
CA LYS A 200 17.86 -6.19 -5.34
C LYS A 200 18.18 -6.93 -6.63
N GLU A 201 17.16 -7.18 -7.46
CA GLU A 201 17.33 -7.83 -8.76
C GLU A 201 18.16 -6.98 -9.75
N MET A 202 18.26 -5.66 -9.47
CA MET A 202 19.08 -4.71 -10.22
C MET A 202 20.34 -4.37 -9.41
N GLY A 203 21.26 -5.34 -9.35
CA GLY A 203 22.45 -5.26 -8.51
C GLY A 203 23.35 -4.05 -8.79
N GLU A 204 23.25 -3.45 -9.99
CA GLU A 204 23.94 -2.22 -10.38
C GLU A 204 23.60 -1.02 -9.50
N TYR A 205 22.43 -0.99 -8.87
CA TYR A 205 22.01 0.12 -7.99
C TYR A 205 22.36 -0.07 -6.52
N GLY A 206 22.78 -1.28 -6.10
CA GLY A 206 23.29 -1.53 -4.75
C GLY A 206 22.25 -1.51 -3.63
N TYR A 207 20.95 -1.63 -3.93
CA TYR A 207 19.90 -1.72 -2.92
C TYR A 207 20.13 -2.87 -1.94
N LYS A 208 19.98 -2.64 -0.64
CA LYS A 208 20.31 -3.54 0.49
C LYS A 208 21.81 -3.93 0.59
N ARG A 209 22.65 -3.46 -0.31
CA ARG A 209 24.11 -3.52 -0.20
C ARG A 209 24.67 -2.21 0.36
N TYR A 210 24.06 -1.10 0.01
CA TYR A 210 24.37 0.24 0.47
C TYR A 210 23.17 0.78 1.25
N ASP A 211 23.36 1.15 2.51
CA ASP A 211 22.29 1.57 3.41
C ASP A 211 21.58 2.84 2.91
N ASN A 212 22.30 3.73 2.22
CA ASN A 212 21.77 4.98 1.68
C ASN A 212 21.10 4.84 0.30
N VAL A 213 20.87 3.61 -0.18
CA VAL A 213 20.05 3.33 -1.36
C VAL A 213 18.72 2.75 -0.89
N ILE A 214 17.64 3.50 -1.06
CA ILE A 214 16.32 3.18 -0.53
C ILE A 214 15.24 3.18 -1.61
N THR A 215 14.08 2.62 -1.29
CA THR A 215 12.87 2.67 -2.12
C THR A 215 12.02 3.90 -1.79
N PRO A 216 11.05 4.27 -2.63
CA PRO A 216 10.11 5.35 -2.33
C PRO A 216 9.29 5.11 -1.06
N LEU A 217 8.85 3.88 -0.80
CA LEU A 217 8.10 3.58 0.41
C LEU A 217 8.97 3.72 1.67
N GLU A 218 10.24 3.34 1.61
CA GLU A 218 11.21 3.59 2.67
C GLU A 218 11.41 5.10 2.88
N PHE A 219 11.51 5.88 1.80
CA PHE A 219 11.56 7.34 1.88
C PHE A 219 10.31 7.94 2.55
N GLU A 220 9.11 7.51 2.15
CA GLU A 220 7.84 7.96 2.74
C GLU A 220 7.80 7.73 4.25
N ARG A 221 8.38 6.62 4.71
CA ARG A 221 8.46 6.37 6.16
C ARG A 221 9.46 7.29 6.86
N LEU A 222 10.59 7.62 6.23
CA LEU A 222 11.57 8.56 6.80
C LEU A 222 11.00 9.98 6.94
N VAL A 223 10.27 10.48 5.93
CA VAL A 223 9.75 11.85 5.95
C VAL A 223 8.43 12.00 6.72
N SER A 224 7.78 10.90 7.09
CA SER A 224 6.54 10.93 7.86
C SER A 224 6.79 11.36 9.31
N PRO A 225 5.98 12.29 9.86
CA PRO A 225 6.05 12.65 11.29
C PRO A 225 5.83 11.47 12.25
N TYR A 226 5.15 10.41 11.78
CA TYR A 226 4.92 9.16 12.52
C TYR A 226 5.89 8.05 12.12
N GLY A 227 6.94 8.40 11.39
CA GLY A 227 7.99 7.48 10.96
C GLY A 227 9.16 7.43 11.94
N PRO A 228 10.15 6.58 11.64
CA PRO A 228 11.27 6.24 12.53
C PRO A 228 12.18 7.42 12.91
N THR A 229 12.15 8.47 12.10
CA THR A 229 13.01 9.67 12.28
C THR A 229 12.23 10.89 12.77
N GLY A 230 10.92 10.73 13.08
CA GLY A 230 10.05 11.87 13.40
C GLY A 230 9.89 12.84 12.22
N GLY A 231 10.06 12.35 10.99
CA GLY A 231 9.95 13.11 9.76
C GLY A 231 11.27 13.77 9.30
N GLU A 232 12.39 13.57 9.99
CA GLU A 232 13.69 14.07 9.55
C GLU A 232 14.26 13.18 8.44
N LEU A 233 14.68 13.78 7.32
CA LEU A 233 15.29 13.03 6.22
C LEU A 233 16.75 12.72 6.54
N THR A 234 16.95 11.63 7.26
CA THR A 234 18.26 11.17 7.68
C THR A 234 18.79 10.05 6.78
N ARG A 235 20.10 9.97 6.64
CA ARG A 235 20.80 8.86 6.00
C ARG A 235 20.69 7.62 6.87
N PRO A 236 20.22 6.47 6.36
CA PRO A 236 20.15 5.24 7.14
C PRO A 236 21.49 4.76 7.69
N SER A 237 22.61 5.05 6.99
CA SER A 237 23.95 4.60 7.38
C SER A 237 24.51 5.25 8.65
N ASP A 238 24.19 6.52 8.93
CA ASP A 238 24.84 7.29 9.99
C ASP A 238 23.94 8.32 10.70
N GLY A 239 22.66 8.39 10.34
CA GLY A 239 21.67 9.29 10.96
C GLY A 239 21.84 10.78 10.64
N LYS A 240 22.78 11.17 9.78
CA LYS A 240 22.92 12.58 9.37
C LYS A 240 21.83 12.99 8.41
N ILE A 241 21.47 14.28 8.42
CA ILE A 241 20.53 14.85 7.45
C ILE A 241 21.10 14.72 6.04
N ALA A 242 20.32 14.13 5.13
CA ALA A 242 20.65 14.05 3.72
C ALA A 242 20.42 15.42 3.07
N LYS A 243 21.41 15.93 2.34
CA LYS A 243 21.35 17.23 1.64
C LYS A 243 21.40 17.09 0.12
N ARG A 244 22.06 16.05 -0.39
CA ARG A 244 22.20 15.74 -1.81
C ARG A 244 21.42 14.46 -2.08
N ILE A 245 20.31 14.58 -2.76
CA ILE A 245 19.37 13.47 -2.95
C ILE A 245 19.17 13.21 -4.45
N ALA A 246 19.16 11.95 -4.84
CA ALA A 246 18.83 11.57 -6.21
C ALA A 246 17.68 10.58 -6.29
N PHE A 247 16.81 10.77 -7.27
CA PHE A 247 15.79 9.82 -7.67
C PHE A 247 16.19 9.12 -8.96
N VAL A 248 16.15 7.79 -8.98
CA VAL A 248 16.38 6.98 -10.18
C VAL A 248 15.04 6.44 -10.66
N GLN A 249 14.55 6.96 -11.79
CA GLN A 249 13.25 6.57 -12.32
C GLN A 249 13.30 5.21 -13.05
N CYS A 250 12.14 4.57 -13.20
CA CYS A 250 11.94 3.34 -13.96
C CYS A 250 12.76 2.13 -13.46
N VAL A 251 13.01 2.03 -12.15
CA VAL A 251 13.68 0.85 -11.57
C VAL A 251 12.72 -0.34 -11.61
N GLY A 252 13.07 -1.38 -12.35
CA GLY A 252 12.20 -2.53 -12.60
C GLY A 252 11.05 -2.28 -13.60
N SER A 253 10.78 -1.03 -14.02
CA SER A 253 9.80 -0.69 -15.06
C SER A 253 10.45 -0.52 -16.42
N ARG A 254 9.66 -0.75 -17.51
CA ARG A 254 10.10 -0.54 -18.90
C ARG A 254 11.38 -1.31 -19.24
N SER A 255 11.53 -2.46 -18.62
CA SER A 255 12.68 -3.35 -18.82
C SER A 255 12.35 -4.38 -19.91
N HIS A 256 13.26 -4.53 -20.86
CA HIS A 256 13.23 -5.61 -21.84
C HIS A 256 14.33 -6.67 -21.55
N ARG A 257 14.96 -6.58 -20.37
CA ARG A 257 15.94 -7.60 -19.90
C ARG A 257 15.14 -8.81 -19.42
N GLU A 258 15.49 -9.97 -19.95
CA GLU A 258 14.85 -11.22 -19.56
C GLU A 258 15.04 -11.50 -18.06
N GLY A 259 13.94 -11.78 -17.36
CA GLY A 259 13.91 -12.09 -15.93
C GLY A 259 14.19 -10.90 -15.00
N VAL A 260 14.34 -9.67 -15.50
CA VAL A 260 14.62 -8.49 -14.68
C VAL A 260 13.62 -7.38 -14.95
N GLY A 261 12.74 -7.14 -13.99
CA GLY A 261 11.70 -6.12 -14.09
C GLY A 261 10.56 -6.48 -15.04
N VAL A 262 9.78 -5.48 -15.44
CA VAL A 262 8.59 -5.60 -16.29
C VAL A 262 8.64 -4.63 -17.47
N PRO A 263 8.03 -4.98 -18.63
CA PRO A 263 8.12 -4.15 -19.83
C PRO A 263 7.22 -2.92 -19.79
N TYR A 264 6.22 -2.88 -18.90
CA TYR A 264 5.28 -1.77 -18.78
C TYR A 264 5.78 -0.64 -17.87
N CYS A 265 5.16 0.53 -18.01
CA CYS A 265 5.36 1.70 -17.14
C CYS A 265 4.32 1.66 -16.00
N SER A 266 4.77 1.88 -14.76
CA SER A 266 3.88 1.98 -13.59
C SER A 266 3.02 3.25 -13.57
N GLY A 267 3.28 4.23 -14.44
CA GLY A 267 2.44 5.41 -14.66
C GLY A 267 2.42 6.45 -13.54
N ILE A 268 2.95 6.14 -12.35
CA ILE A 268 2.87 7.01 -11.16
C ILE A 268 4.23 7.48 -10.65
N CYS A 269 5.33 6.81 -11.06
CA CYS A 269 6.66 7.05 -10.49
C CYS A 269 7.14 8.49 -10.69
N CYS A 270 6.90 9.08 -11.86
CA CYS A 270 7.29 10.46 -12.15
C CYS A 270 6.59 11.44 -11.20
N MET A 271 5.36 11.16 -10.84
CA MET A 271 4.56 12.05 -10.01
C MET A 271 4.92 11.94 -8.53
N TYR A 272 5.10 10.70 -8.01
CA TYR A 272 5.51 10.59 -6.61
C TYR A 272 6.95 11.09 -6.40
N ALA A 273 7.88 10.90 -7.35
CA ALA A 273 9.22 11.45 -7.24
C ALA A 273 9.21 13.00 -7.25
N ALA A 274 8.39 13.62 -8.09
CA ALA A 274 8.21 15.06 -8.07
C ALA A 274 7.62 15.55 -6.72
N LYS A 275 6.61 14.84 -6.19
CA LYS A 275 6.01 15.12 -4.89
C LYS A 275 7.03 14.97 -3.75
N GLU A 276 7.83 13.91 -3.77
CA GLU A 276 8.90 13.68 -2.79
C GLU A 276 9.99 14.75 -2.88
N ALA A 277 10.41 15.12 -4.08
CA ALA A 277 11.35 16.22 -4.32
C ALA A 277 10.82 17.56 -3.78
N VAL A 278 9.54 17.87 -4.04
CA VAL A 278 8.87 19.06 -3.47
C VAL A 278 8.85 19.00 -1.94
N THR A 279 8.52 17.84 -1.36
CA THR A 279 8.52 17.65 0.10
C THR A 279 9.91 17.92 0.71
N ILE A 280 10.98 17.42 0.07
CA ILE A 280 12.35 17.69 0.48
C ILE A 280 12.64 19.18 0.43
N LYS A 281 12.37 19.83 -0.69
CA LYS A 281 12.67 21.25 -0.90
C LYS A 281 11.85 22.19 -0.01
N GLU A 282 10.61 21.83 0.35
CA GLU A 282 9.81 22.57 1.32
C GLU A 282 10.42 22.52 2.73
N LYS A 283 10.96 21.37 3.14
CA LYS A 283 11.57 21.19 4.46
C LYS A 283 13.05 21.64 4.51
N TYR A 284 13.79 21.39 3.44
CA TYR A 284 15.22 21.68 3.30
C TYR A 284 15.49 22.47 2.00
N PRO A 285 15.24 23.80 1.98
CA PRO A 285 15.35 24.62 0.76
C PRO A 285 16.74 24.58 0.10
N ASP A 286 17.80 24.44 0.91
CA ASP A 286 19.19 24.40 0.44
C ASP A 286 19.65 23.01 -0.03
N SER A 287 18.78 22.00 0.00
CA SER A 287 19.12 20.65 -0.49
C SER A 287 19.28 20.64 -2.00
N GLU A 288 20.16 19.79 -2.48
CA GLU A 288 20.31 19.47 -3.90
C GLU A 288 19.49 18.22 -4.22
N VAL A 289 18.52 18.36 -5.11
CA VAL A 289 17.66 17.24 -5.51
C VAL A 289 17.75 17.03 -7.01
N THR A 290 18.09 15.82 -7.44
CA THR A 290 18.22 15.44 -8.84
C THR A 290 17.29 14.27 -9.16
N ILE A 291 16.57 14.35 -10.29
CA ILE A 291 15.73 13.26 -10.81
C ILE A 291 16.31 12.77 -12.14
N PHE A 292 16.81 11.53 -12.16
CA PHE A 292 17.23 10.86 -13.38
C PHE A 292 16.02 10.19 -14.03
N TYR A 293 15.73 10.53 -15.30
CA TYR A 293 14.51 10.08 -15.98
C TYR A 293 14.76 9.69 -17.45
N ILE A 294 13.84 8.90 -18.01
CA ILE A 294 13.82 8.58 -19.45
C ILE A 294 12.87 9.53 -20.17
N ASP A 295 11.64 9.62 -19.68
CA ASP A 295 10.60 10.59 -20.04
C ASP A 295 9.67 10.83 -18.84
N ILE A 296 8.93 11.94 -18.85
CA ILE A 296 8.02 12.31 -17.75
C ILE A 296 6.58 11.98 -18.15
N LYS A 297 5.91 11.23 -17.28
CA LYS A 297 4.48 10.87 -17.43
C LYS A 297 3.64 11.75 -16.51
N ALA A 298 3.18 12.87 -17.01
CA ALA A 298 2.25 13.80 -16.35
C ALA A 298 0.95 13.86 -17.15
N PHE A 299 -0.02 13.02 -16.80
CA PHE A 299 -1.23 12.79 -17.63
C PHE A 299 -2.33 13.86 -17.44
N SER A 300 -2.14 14.84 -16.57
CA SER A 300 -3.10 15.92 -16.35
C SER A 300 -2.42 17.26 -16.19
N ARG A 301 -3.22 18.35 -16.31
CA ARG A 301 -2.75 19.71 -16.06
C ARG A 301 -2.11 19.86 -14.66
N ASP A 302 -2.75 19.29 -13.64
CA ASP A 302 -2.28 19.45 -12.26
C ASP A 302 -1.02 18.61 -11.99
N PHE A 303 -0.85 17.50 -12.70
CA PHE A 303 0.40 16.73 -12.69
C PHE A 303 1.53 17.52 -13.33
N GLN A 304 1.27 18.18 -14.49
CA GLN A 304 2.26 19.03 -15.14
C GLN A 304 2.64 20.21 -14.24
N ASN A 305 1.66 20.82 -13.54
CA ASN A 305 1.93 21.91 -12.60
C ASN A 305 2.87 21.47 -11.47
N LEU A 306 2.71 20.26 -10.93
CA LEU A 306 3.62 19.75 -9.90
C LEU A 306 5.04 19.55 -10.43
N ILE A 307 5.21 19.04 -11.66
CA ILE A 307 6.53 18.94 -12.30
C ILE A 307 7.16 20.31 -12.47
N ASN A 308 6.39 21.30 -12.97
CA ASN A 308 6.87 22.66 -13.17
C ASN A 308 7.26 23.30 -11.81
N LYS A 309 6.44 23.13 -10.76
CA LYS A 309 6.77 23.59 -9.40
C LYS A 309 8.11 23.00 -8.94
N ALA A 310 8.29 21.69 -9.07
CA ALA A 310 9.53 21.03 -8.65
C ALA A 310 10.75 21.59 -9.41
N ARG A 311 10.67 21.65 -10.75
CA ARG A 311 11.77 22.04 -11.63
C ARG A 311 12.02 23.55 -11.62
N ASP A 312 10.99 24.33 -11.92
CA ASP A 312 11.15 25.75 -12.29
C ASP A 312 11.10 26.68 -11.05
N GLU A 313 10.35 26.32 -10.01
CA GLU A 313 10.22 27.14 -8.81
C GLU A 313 11.16 26.70 -7.68
N MET A 314 11.36 25.37 -7.51
CA MET A 314 12.15 24.82 -6.41
C MET A 314 13.56 24.38 -6.82
N GLY A 315 13.90 24.45 -8.11
CA GLY A 315 15.24 24.16 -8.61
C GLY A 315 15.62 22.67 -8.50
N VAL A 316 14.65 21.77 -8.62
CA VAL A 316 14.94 20.33 -8.74
C VAL A 316 15.55 20.08 -10.11
N GLU A 317 16.74 19.51 -10.14
CA GLU A 317 17.45 19.18 -11.36
C GLU A 317 16.85 17.93 -12.02
N TYR A 318 16.60 18.00 -13.32
CA TYR A 318 16.11 16.87 -14.10
C TYR A 318 17.19 16.52 -15.15
N ILE A 319 17.76 15.31 -15.04
CA ILE A 319 18.76 14.79 -15.97
C ILE A 319 18.12 13.66 -16.78
N ARG A 320 18.10 13.85 -18.10
CA ARG A 320 17.56 12.84 -19.00
C ARG A 320 18.58 11.74 -19.25
N GLY A 321 18.46 10.66 -18.53
CA GLY A 321 19.35 9.50 -18.61
C GLY A 321 19.03 8.51 -17.52
N LYS A 322 19.22 7.23 -17.80
CA LYS A 322 19.11 6.19 -16.79
C LYS A 322 20.50 5.89 -16.25
N PRO A 323 20.75 6.04 -14.93
CA PRO A 323 22.05 5.69 -14.34
C PRO A 323 22.47 4.26 -14.66
N GLY A 324 23.75 4.08 -14.97
CA GLY A 324 24.33 2.78 -15.24
C GLY A 324 24.65 2.01 -13.97
N GLU A 325 25.16 2.71 -12.94
CA GLU A 325 25.49 2.11 -11.65
C GLU A 325 25.50 3.14 -10.52
N ILE A 326 25.39 2.62 -9.28
CA ILE A 326 25.62 3.35 -8.04
C ILE A 326 26.73 2.65 -7.28
N ARG A 327 27.73 3.40 -6.78
CA ARG A 327 28.80 2.93 -5.91
C ARG A 327 28.86 3.74 -4.63
N GLU A 328 29.15 3.07 -3.52
CA GLU A 328 29.32 3.72 -2.21
C GLU A 328 30.79 4.01 -1.94
N ASN A 329 31.08 5.18 -1.38
CA ASN A 329 32.36 5.44 -0.72
C ASN A 329 32.37 4.71 0.64
N PRO A 330 33.24 3.71 0.85
CA PRO A 330 33.22 2.91 2.06
C PRO A 330 33.53 3.70 3.35
N LEU A 331 34.18 4.87 3.24
CA LEU A 331 34.59 5.69 4.37
C LEU A 331 33.51 6.72 4.76
N THR A 332 32.94 7.41 3.77
CA THR A 332 31.97 8.49 3.99
C THR A 332 30.53 8.05 3.87
N LYS A 333 30.28 6.88 3.29
CA LYS A 333 28.97 6.36 2.95
C LYS A 333 28.22 7.18 1.90
N ASP A 334 28.90 8.16 1.28
CA ASP A 334 28.35 8.90 0.14
C ASP A 334 28.24 7.98 -1.08
N LEU A 335 27.27 8.27 -1.94
CA LEU A 335 27.00 7.49 -3.14
C LEU A 335 27.48 8.25 -4.38
N TYR A 336 28.06 7.53 -5.31
CA TYR A 336 28.41 8.03 -6.63
C TYR A 336 27.51 7.39 -7.68
N ILE A 337 26.74 8.21 -8.39
CA ILE A 337 25.84 7.79 -9.46
C ILE A 337 26.50 8.10 -10.81
N TRP A 338 26.76 7.07 -11.60
CA TRP A 338 27.31 7.18 -12.95
C TRP A 338 26.17 7.17 -13.95
N TYR A 339 26.15 8.17 -14.86
CA TYR A 339 25.09 8.33 -15.83
C TYR A 339 25.62 8.90 -17.16
N GLU A 340 24.84 8.75 -18.21
CA GLU A 340 24.94 9.51 -19.45
C GLU A 340 23.75 10.46 -19.52
N ASP A 341 24.02 11.74 -19.72
CA ASP A 341 22.99 12.71 -20.08
C ASP A 341 22.68 12.53 -21.56
N THR A 342 21.51 11.99 -21.89
CA THR A 342 21.14 11.66 -23.26
C THR A 342 20.78 12.89 -24.11
N ASP A 343 20.60 14.08 -23.50
CA ASP A 343 20.38 15.32 -24.25
C ASP A 343 21.70 15.94 -24.73
N THR A 344 22.77 15.74 -23.97
CA THR A 344 24.11 16.25 -24.33
C THR A 344 25.07 15.20 -24.85
N GLY A 345 24.83 13.91 -24.52
CA GLY A 345 25.75 12.80 -24.77
C GLY A 345 26.95 12.75 -23.83
N GLU A 346 26.95 13.54 -22.76
CA GLU A 346 28.03 13.58 -21.78
C GLU A 346 27.89 12.50 -20.73
N ILE A 347 29.01 11.83 -20.39
CA ILE A 347 29.08 10.91 -19.27
C ILE A 347 29.42 11.70 -18.01
N GLY A 348 28.55 11.60 -17.00
CA GLY A 348 28.69 12.29 -15.72
C GLY A 348 28.79 11.35 -14.54
N ARG A 349 29.25 11.91 -13.41
CA ARG A 349 29.20 11.29 -12.09
C ARG A 349 28.63 12.30 -11.09
N LYS A 350 27.58 11.92 -10.40
CA LYS A 350 26.98 12.75 -9.35
C LYS A 350 27.22 12.12 -7.98
N GLU A 351 27.67 12.92 -7.02
CA GLU A 351 27.83 12.52 -5.63
C GLU A 351 26.58 12.90 -4.86
N VAL A 352 26.00 11.95 -4.12
CA VAL A 352 24.77 12.15 -3.34
C VAL A 352 24.86 11.46 -1.97
N ASP A 353 24.05 11.95 -1.04
CA ASP A 353 23.94 11.43 0.32
C ASP A 353 22.93 10.28 0.38
N LEU A 354 21.90 10.33 -0.50
CA LEU A 354 20.78 9.39 -0.53
C LEU A 354 20.33 9.17 -1.97
N ALA A 355 20.09 7.92 -2.35
CA ALA A 355 19.51 7.55 -3.63
C ALA A 355 18.18 6.82 -3.44
N ILE A 356 17.12 7.28 -4.11
CA ILE A 356 15.77 6.74 -4.05
C ILE A 356 15.46 6.05 -5.38
N LEU A 357 15.22 4.74 -5.32
CA LEU A 357 14.97 3.92 -6.49
C LEU A 357 13.47 3.85 -6.79
N SER A 358 12.99 4.61 -7.76
CA SER A 358 11.57 4.63 -8.16
C SER A 358 11.14 3.29 -8.76
N ALA A 359 10.82 2.36 -7.88
CA ALA A 359 10.54 0.97 -8.18
C ALA A 359 9.18 0.75 -8.86
N ALA A 360 9.11 -0.27 -9.72
CA ALA A 360 7.88 -0.65 -10.42
C ALA A 360 6.78 -1.12 -9.46
N LEU A 361 5.53 -0.98 -9.90
CA LEU A 361 4.38 -1.62 -9.27
C LEU A 361 4.11 -2.95 -9.97
N LEU A 362 4.04 -4.01 -9.18
CA LEU A 362 3.78 -5.37 -9.62
C LEU A 362 2.42 -5.85 -9.11
N PRO A 363 1.80 -6.84 -9.78
CA PRO A 363 0.67 -7.55 -9.19
C PRO A 363 1.09 -8.22 -7.88
N ARG A 364 0.14 -8.47 -6.98
CA ARG A 364 0.43 -9.25 -5.78
C ARG A 364 0.71 -10.71 -6.13
N ASN A 365 1.67 -11.32 -5.45
CA ASN A 365 2.01 -12.73 -5.61
C ASN A 365 0.80 -13.65 -5.34
N GLU A 366 -0.10 -13.23 -4.45
CA GLU A 366 -1.31 -13.98 -4.10
C GLU A 366 -2.41 -13.93 -5.19
N ASN A 367 -2.29 -13.06 -6.20
CA ASN A 367 -3.30 -12.93 -7.26
C ASN A 367 -3.56 -14.25 -7.96
N THR A 368 -2.54 -15.08 -8.20
CA THR A 368 -2.69 -16.39 -8.84
C THR A 368 -3.64 -17.30 -8.05
N ARG A 369 -3.46 -17.38 -6.74
CA ARG A 369 -4.35 -18.17 -5.87
C ARG A 369 -5.75 -17.56 -5.82
N LEU A 370 -5.84 -16.25 -5.64
CA LEU A 370 -7.13 -15.58 -5.54
C LEU A 370 -7.93 -15.67 -6.86
N ALA A 371 -7.28 -15.54 -8.01
CA ALA A 371 -7.89 -15.72 -9.32
C ALA A 371 -8.48 -17.12 -9.48
N GLN A 372 -7.75 -18.17 -9.06
CA GLN A 372 -8.26 -19.54 -9.06
C GLN A 372 -9.50 -19.70 -8.16
N VAL A 373 -9.47 -19.13 -6.96
CA VAL A 373 -10.60 -19.16 -6.01
C VAL A 373 -11.82 -18.42 -6.58
N LEU A 374 -11.60 -17.29 -7.20
CA LEU A 374 -12.65 -16.48 -7.83
C LEU A 374 -13.14 -17.04 -9.18
N GLY A 375 -12.36 -17.90 -9.84
CA GLY A 375 -12.62 -18.39 -11.19
C GLY A 375 -12.55 -17.27 -12.24
N VAL A 376 -11.55 -16.39 -12.13
CA VAL A 376 -11.28 -15.29 -13.06
C VAL A 376 -9.88 -15.41 -13.64
N ASP A 377 -9.64 -14.78 -14.79
CA ASP A 377 -8.34 -14.80 -15.44
C ASP A 377 -7.43 -13.68 -14.93
N LEU A 378 -6.13 -13.90 -15.08
CA LEU A 378 -5.10 -12.88 -15.00
C LEU A 378 -4.60 -12.50 -16.39
N ASP A 379 -4.05 -11.30 -16.51
CA ASP A 379 -3.33 -10.89 -17.72
C ASP A 379 -1.92 -11.51 -17.76
N GLU A 380 -1.17 -11.21 -18.81
CA GLU A 380 0.19 -11.72 -19.03
C GLU A 380 1.19 -11.29 -17.96
N PHE A 381 0.85 -10.26 -17.16
CA PHE A 381 1.70 -9.73 -16.08
C PHE A 381 1.27 -10.22 -14.69
N GLY A 382 0.09 -10.85 -14.56
CA GLY A 382 -0.46 -11.35 -13.29
C GLY A 382 -1.42 -10.39 -12.60
N PHE A 383 -1.87 -9.32 -13.25
CA PHE A 383 -2.99 -8.49 -12.80
C PHE A 383 -4.33 -9.15 -13.18
N PHE A 384 -5.39 -8.84 -12.43
CA PHE A 384 -6.74 -9.32 -12.79
C PHE A 384 -7.14 -8.79 -14.14
N LYS A 385 -7.47 -9.71 -15.05
CA LYS A 385 -7.86 -9.38 -16.42
C LYS A 385 -9.28 -8.83 -16.44
N VAL A 386 -9.47 -7.73 -17.14
CA VAL A 386 -10.79 -7.19 -17.44
C VAL A 386 -11.31 -7.75 -18.76
N GLU A 387 -12.63 -7.80 -18.91
CA GLU A 387 -13.28 -8.36 -20.11
C GLU A 387 -12.93 -7.55 -21.37
N ASP A 388 -13.07 -6.23 -21.28
CA ASP A 388 -12.69 -5.29 -22.34
C ASP A 388 -12.14 -3.99 -21.69
N PRO A 389 -10.90 -3.59 -21.98
CA PRO A 389 -10.29 -2.42 -21.35
C PRO A 389 -10.96 -1.08 -21.71
N PHE A 390 -11.80 -1.03 -22.73
CA PHE A 390 -12.50 0.18 -23.18
C PHE A 390 -13.97 0.21 -22.80
N LEU A 391 -14.69 -0.91 -22.95
CA LEU A 391 -16.13 -0.99 -22.78
C LEU A 391 -16.54 -1.61 -21.45
N SER A 392 -15.73 -2.52 -20.90
CA SER A 392 -15.99 -3.28 -19.67
C SER A 392 -14.75 -3.28 -18.76
N SER A 393 -14.19 -2.08 -18.55
CA SER A 393 -12.87 -1.88 -17.95
C SER A 393 -12.77 -2.24 -16.45
N LEU A 394 -13.88 -2.59 -15.80
CA LEU A 394 -13.93 -2.99 -14.39
C LEU A 394 -14.58 -4.36 -14.18
N GLU A 395 -15.14 -4.96 -15.23
CA GLU A 395 -15.67 -6.33 -15.20
C GLU A 395 -14.55 -7.33 -15.44
N THR A 396 -14.52 -8.39 -14.65
CA THR A 396 -13.60 -9.51 -14.88
C THR A 396 -14.18 -10.49 -15.90
N THR A 397 -13.43 -11.53 -16.24
CA THR A 397 -13.87 -12.63 -17.11
C THR A 397 -15.00 -13.48 -16.51
N ARG A 398 -15.41 -13.23 -15.26
CA ARG A 398 -16.56 -13.87 -14.59
C ARG A 398 -17.58 -12.82 -14.19
N ASP A 399 -18.80 -12.90 -14.74
CA ASP A 399 -19.87 -11.95 -14.46
C ASP A 399 -20.19 -11.86 -12.97
N GLY A 400 -20.43 -10.66 -12.46
CA GLY A 400 -20.67 -10.35 -11.05
C GLY A 400 -19.41 -10.14 -10.21
N ILE A 401 -18.22 -10.28 -10.79
CA ILE A 401 -16.94 -9.99 -10.15
C ILE A 401 -16.29 -8.80 -10.84
N TYR A 402 -16.00 -7.77 -10.05
CA TYR A 402 -15.47 -6.49 -10.50
C TYR A 402 -14.09 -6.23 -9.88
N VAL A 403 -13.32 -5.35 -10.50
CA VAL A 403 -11.98 -4.93 -10.03
C VAL A 403 -11.91 -3.42 -9.87
N CYS A 404 -11.06 -2.92 -8.96
CA CYS A 404 -10.73 -1.48 -8.88
C CYS A 404 -9.35 -1.27 -8.25
N GLY A 405 -8.73 -0.16 -8.61
CA GLY A 405 -7.40 0.22 -8.14
C GLY A 405 -6.29 -0.66 -8.71
N CYS A 406 -5.18 -0.78 -8.00
CA CYS A 406 -3.96 -1.39 -8.55
C CYS A 406 -4.03 -2.91 -8.79
N CYS A 407 -5.08 -3.60 -8.43
CA CYS A 407 -5.17 -5.06 -8.62
C CYS A 407 -5.32 -5.48 -10.09
N HIS A 408 -5.76 -4.57 -10.97
CA HIS A 408 -5.87 -4.80 -12.42
C HIS A 408 -4.93 -3.93 -13.27
N GLY A 409 -3.92 -3.33 -12.63
CA GLY A 409 -2.87 -2.53 -13.25
C GLY A 409 -2.47 -1.33 -12.38
N PRO A 410 -1.29 -0.75 -12.58
CA PRO A 410 -0.83 0.39 -11.81
C PRO A 410 -1.79 1.59 -11.90
N ARG A 411 -2.14 2.18 -10.75
CA ARG A 411 -3.05 3.33 -10.59
C ARG A 411 -2.56 4.25 -9.48
N ASP A 412 -2.82 5.54 -9.62
CA ASP A 412 -2.70 6.49 -8.51
C ASP A 412 -3.92 6.43 -7.58
N ILE A 413 -3.84 7.15 -6.46
CA ILE A 413 -4.91 7.18 -5.44
C ILE A 413 -6.22 7.73 -6.01
N SER A 414 -6.16 8.81 -6.80
CA SER A 414 -7.35 9.46 -7.36
C SER A 414 -8.07 8.53 -8.34
N ASN A 415 -7.33 7.90 -9.26
CA ASN A 415 -7.89 6.92 -10.18
C ASN A 415 -8.43 5.69 -9.44
N SER A 416 -7.73 5.21 -8.41
CA SER A 416 -8.22 4.09 -7.58
C SER A 416 -9.56 4.40 -6.90
N VAL A 417 -9.76 5.63 -6.42
CA VAL A 417 -11.03 6.09 -5.82
C VAL A 417 -12.13 6.18 -6.87
N VAL A 418 -11.84 6.74 -8.05
CA VAL A 418 -12.82 6.84 -9.15
C VAL A 418 -13.27 5.44 -9.63
N GLU A 419 -12.32 4.52 -9.82
CA GLU A 419 -12.62 3.14 -10.21
C GLU A 419 -13.40 2.40 -9.12
N ALA A 420 -13.10 2.64 -7.84
CA ALA A 420 -13.84 2.06 -6.72
C ALA A 420 -15.31 2.47 -6.72
N SER A 421 -15.60 3.77 -6.93
CA SER A 421 -16.96 4.28 -7.05
C SER A 421 -17.69 3.71 -8.27
N ALA A 422 -17.00 3.58 -9.40
CA ALA A 422 -17.57 2.98 -10.61
C ALA A 422 -17.83 1.46 -10.44
N ALA A 423 -16.92 0.72 -9.81
CA ALA A 423 -17.11 -0.70 -9.49
C ALA A 423 -18.27 -0.91 -8.51
N ALA A 424 -18.41 -0.05 -7.49
CA ALA A 424 -19.57 -0.07 -6.59
C ALA A 424 -20.88 0.13 -7.34
N MET A 425 -20.92 1.07 -8.30
CA MET A 425 -22.11 1.27 -9.15
C MET A 425 -22.45 0.03 -9.98
N LYS A 426 -21.45 -0.57 -10.63
CA LYS A 426 -21.66 -1.76 -11.46
C LYS A 426 -22.09 -2.97 -10.62
N ALA A 427 -21.53 -3.16 -9.45
CA ALA A 427 -21.90 -4.23 -8.53
C ALA A 427 -23.38 -4.16 -8.09
N THR A 428 -23.99 -2.97 -8.14
CA THR A 428 -25.42 -2.78 -7.82
C THR A 428 -26.35 -2.96 -9.00
N THR A 429 -25.83 -3.12 -10.22
CA THR A 429 -26.67 -3.29 -11.43
C THR A 429 -27.42 -4.62 -11.37
N GLY A 430 -28.74 -4.56 -11.31
CA GLY A 430 -29.63 -5.72 -11.12
C GLY A 430 -30.02 -6.01 -9.68
N ILE A 431 -29.47 -5.30 -8.70
CA ILE A 431 -29.93 -5.29 -7.31
C ILE A 431 -31.19 -4.38 -7.24
N ARG A 432 -32.29 -4.88 -6.70
CA ARG A 432 -33.47 -4.02 -6.42
C ARG A 432 -33.17 -3.21 -5.17
N LEU A 433 -32.90 -1.92 -5.35
CA LEU A 433 -32.85 -0.98 -4.23
C LEU A 433 -34.28 -0.88 -3.65
N THR A 434 -34.49 -1.40 -2.45
CA THR A 434 -35.70 -1.12 -1.69
C THR A 434 -35.63 0.35 -1.29
N ALA A 435 -36.48 1.17 -1.93
CA ALA A 435 -36.69 2.55 -1.48
C ALA A 435 -37.25 2.48 -0.05
N GLU A 436 -36.41 2.67 0.95
CA GLU A 436 -36.88 2.98 2.30
C GLU A 436 -37.61 4.30 2.21
N GLY A 437 -38.88 4.25 2.61
CA GLY A 437 -39.88 5.27 2.41
C GLY A 437 -39.43 6.67 2.80
N SER A 438 -39.60 7.59 1.87
CA SER A 438 -39.93 8.96 2.15
C SER A 438 -41.29 8.98 2.91
N GLY A 439 -41.20 8.79 4.21
CA GLY A 439 -42.35 8.82 5.13
C GLY A 439 -42.16 9.92 6.15
N GLY A 440 -42.87 11.03 5.92
CA GLY A 440 -43.37 11.93 6.93
C GLY A 440 -42.38 12.90 7.57
#